data_b70af7e685cca61f4b722e0c75ce0973
#
_entry.id   b70af7e685cca61f4b722e0c75ce0973
#
_cell.length_a   1.000
_cell.length_b   1.000
_cell.length_c   1.000
_cell.angle_alpha   90.00
_cell.angle_beta   90.00
_cell.angle_gamma   90.00
#
_symmetry.space_group_name_H-M   'P 1'
#
loop_
_entity.id
_entity.type
_entity.pdbx_description
1 polymer ?
#
loop_
_entity_poly.entity_id
_entity_poly.type
_entity_poly.pdbx_seq_one_letter_code
_entity_poly.pdbx_strand_id
1 'polypeptide(L)'
;DNELPTVDRKGKFVKEIGSKLKEGVEQYKIKTHKPLTENDFFVKNYTDEDESHPDYKSTDVIISIILKEENKAFKVETYEHTYPHCWRTDKPILYYPLDSWFIKTTALKDRMVELNKTINWKPESTGTGRFGNWLENLVDWNLSRSRYWGTPLPIWRTKDGKEEICIGSMEHLKNEVAKAEKAGIQNSKFEIQN
;
A
#
# COMPACT_ATOMS: atom_id res chain seq x y z
N ASP A 1 -17.85 -0.82 -1.14
CA ASP A 1 -17.70 -0.12 -2.42
C ASP A 1 -16.32 -0.46 -2.95
N ASN A 2 -16.27 -1.35 -3.96
CA ASN A 2 -15.07 -1.67 -4.71
C ASN A 2 -14.85 -0.57 -5.76
N GLU A 3 -14.37 0.58 -5.33
CA GLU A 3 -13.80 1.54 -6.26
C GLU A 3 -12.52 0.94 -6.82
N LEU A 4 -12.48 0.72 -8.13
CA LEU A 4 -11.28 0.26 -8.81
C LEU A 4 -10.17 1.29 -8.58
N PRO A 5 -8.98 0.88 -8.16
CA PRO A 5 -7.88 1.81 -7.97
C PRO A 5 -7.59 2.53 -9.29
N THR A 6 -7.46 3.85 -9.23
CA THR A 6 -7.13 4.68 -10.40
C THR A 6 -5.70 4.48 -10.89
N VAL A 7 -4.86 3.90 -10.04
CA VAL A 7 -3.42 3.70 -10.25
C VAL A 7 -3.05 2.26 -9.86
N ASP A 8 -2.16 1.65 -10.61
CA ASP A 8 -1.63 0.32 -10.33
C ASP A 8 -0.47 0.36 -9.32
N ARG A 9 0.03 -0.83 -8.92
CA ARG A 9 1.16 -0.95 -7.97
C ARG A 9 2.50 -0.42 -8.48
N LYS A 10 2.59 -0.08 -9.77
CA LYS A 10 3.78 0.53 -10.39
C LYS A 10 3.66 2.05 -10.47
N GLY A 11 2.60 2.63 -9.92
CA GLY A 11 2.34 4.06 -10.00
C GLY A 11 1.83 4.54 -11.35
N LYS A 12 1.37 3.61 -12.20
CA LYS A 12 0.82 3.91 -13.51
C LYS A 12 -0.71 4.02 -13.43
N PHE A 13 -1.29 4.98 -14.14
CA PHE A 13 -2.73 5.06 -14.26
C PHE A 13 -3.31 3.85 -14.98
N VAL A 14 -4.48 3.38 -14.54
CA VAL A 14 -5.18 2.28 -15.20
C VAL A 14 -5.52 2.62 -16.64
N LYS A 15 -5.65 1.60 -17.50
CA LYS A 15 -5.80 1.77 -18.95
C LYS A 15 -6.92 2.72 -19.33
N GLU A 16 -8.05 2.66 -18.65
CA GLU A 16 -9.21 3.52 -18.93
C GLU A 16 -8.89 5.01 -18.73
N ILE A 17 -8.16 5.34 -17.67
CA ILE A 17 -7.72 6.72 -17.41
C ILE A 17 -6.61 7.10 -18.37
N GLY A 18 -5.64 6.21 -18.61
CA GLY A 18 -4.56 6.44 -19.58
C GLY A 18 -5.08 6.74 -20.98
N SER A 19 -6.11 6.02 -21.44
CA SER A 19 -6.76 6.27 -22.74
C SER A 19 -7.41 7.64 -22.79
N LYS A 20 -8.16 8.05 -21.75
CA LYS A 20 -8.75 9.39 -21.65
C LYS A 20 -7.71 10.50 -21.66
N LEU A 21 -6.60 10.30 -20.96
CA LEU A 21 -5.52 11.28 -20.95
C LEU A 21 -4.84 11.40 -22.31
N LYS A 22 -4.63 10.27 -23.01
CA LYS A 22 -4.12 10.27 -24.39
C LYS A 22 -5.07 11.01 -25.33
N GLU A 23 -6.37 10.71 -25.30
CA GLU A 23 -7.38 11.42 -26.08
C GLU A 23 -7.35 12.93 -25.81
N GLY A 24 -7.24 13.34 -24.54
CA GLY A 24 -7.10 14.75 -24.17
C GLY A 24 -5.83 15.39 -24.74
N VAL A 25 -4.69 14.69 -24.71
CA VAL A 25 -3.44 15.19 -25.31
C VAL A 25 -3.60 15.42 -26.81
N GLU A 26 -4.26 14.51 -27.52
CA GLU A 26 -4.52 14.61 -28.97
C GLU A 26 -5.54 15.72 -29.27
N GLN A 27 -6.66 15.74 -28.55
CA GLN A 27 -7.75 16.70 -28.74
C GLN A 27 -7.30 18.15 -28.55
N TYR A 28 -6.54 18.41 -27.48
CA TYR A 28 -6.07 19.76 -27.15
C TYR A 28 -4.67 20.07 -27.69
N LYS A 29 -4.12 19.17 -28.52
CA LYS A 29 -2.81 19.33 -29.18
C LYS A 29 -1.68 19.68 -28.19
N ILE A 30 -1.69 19.01 -27.02
CA ILE A 30 -0.68 19.24 -25.98
C ILE A 30 0.67 18.75 -26.49
N LYS A 31 1.64 19.67 -26.59
CA LYS A 31 3.01 19.32 -26.96
C LYS A 31 3.65 18.48 -25.86
N THR A 32 4.23 17.36 -26.24
CA THR A 32 4.98 16.44 -25.37
C THR A 32 6.32 16.10 -26.04
N HIS A 33 7.32 15.73 -25.23
CA HIS A 33 8.68 15.42 -25.66
C HIS A 33 8.75 14.14 -26.56
N LYS A 34 7.72 13.28 -26.48
CA LYS A 34 7.55 12.06 -27.28
C LYS A 34 6.06 11.81 -27.53
N PRO A 35 5.70 10.99 -28.51
CA PRO A 35 4.34 10.47 -28.64
C PRO A 35 3.96 9.66 -27.42
N LEU A 36 2.82 9.96 -26.77
CA LEU A 36 2.33 9.26 -25.60
C LEU A 36 1.32 8.19 -25.97
N THR A 37 1.42 7.03 -25.33
CA THR A 37 0.43 5.94 -25.36
C THR A 37 -0.37 5.95 -24.06
N GLU A 38 -1.45 5.18 -23.98
CA GLU A 38 -2.23 5.01 -22.76
C GLU A 38 -1.42 4.42 -21.60
N ASN A 39 -0.23 3.91 -21.88
CA ASN A 39 0.67 3.28 -20.91
C ASN A 39 1.75 4.21 -20.35
N ASP A 40 1.86 5.44 -20.82
CA ASP A 40 2.92 6.38 -20.46
C ASP A 40 2.53 7.36 -19.33
N PHE A 41 1.33 7.22 -18.76
CA PHE A 41 0.86 8.10 -17.70
C PHE A 41 1.13 7.51 -16.32
N PHE A 42 2.03 8.14 -15.58
CA PHE A 42 2.41 7.78 -14.22
C PHE A 42 2.13 8.93 -13.25
N VAL A 43 1.87 8.60 -11.99
CA VAL A 43 1.64 9.62 -10.93
C VAL A 43 2.88 10.48 -10.71
N LYS A 44 4.07 9.88 -10.85
CA LYS A 44 5.36 10.56 -10.76
C LYS A 44 6.30 10.02 -11.85
N ASN A 45 7.42 10.71 -12.08
CA ASN A 45 8.43 10.22 -13.01
C ASN A 45 9.17 9.01 -12.42
N TYR A 46 8.74 7.81 -12.81
CA TYR A 46 9.38 6.53 -12.44
C TYR A 46 10.22 5.94 -13.58
N THR A 47 10.19 6.54 -14.76
CA THR A 47 10.76 5.99 -16.00
C THR A 47 12.11 6.57 -16.36
N ASP A 48 12.69 7.44 -15.52
CA ASP A 48 13.96 8.14 -15.75
C ASP A 48 13.97 9.04 -17.02
N GLU A 49 12.80 9.55 -17.37
CA GLU A 49 12.68 10.49 -18.47
C GLU A 49 13.38 11.82 -18.14
N ASP A 50 13.98 12.43 -19.15
CA ASP A 50 14.65 13.70 -18.98
C ASP A 50 13.65 14.83 -18.77
N GLU A 51 13.49 15.23 -17.51
CA GLU A 51 12.62 16.34 -17.11
C GLU A 51 13.15 17.70 -17.58
N SER A 52 14.42 17.79 -18.01
CA SER A 52 15.01 19.02 -18.53
C SER A 52 14.59 19.30 -19.97
N HIS A 53 13.97 18.33 -20.66
CA HIS A 53 13.50 18.56 -22.03
C HIS A 53 12.40 19.63 -22.05
N PRO A 54 12.50 20.66 -22.93
CA PRO A 54 11.59 21.81 -22.91
C PRO A 54 10.12 21.45 -23.14
N ASP A 55 9.85 20.36 -23.85
CA ASP A 55 8.49 19.85 -24.11
C ASP A 55 8.08 18.73 -23.14
N TYR A 56 8.91 18.40 -22.13
CA TYR A 56 8.50 17.45 -21.09
C TYR A 56 7.33 18.02 -20.29
N LYS A 57 6.35 17.17 -20.06
CA LYS A 57 5.21 17.46 -19.15
C LYS A 57 4.90 16.24 -18.31
N SER A 58 4.91 16.43 -17.02
CA SER A 58 4.44 15.40 -16.08
C SER A 58 2.93 15.19 -16.24
N THR A 59 2.45 14.04 -15.81
CA THR A 59 1.02 13.69 -15.96
C THR A 59 0.09 14.68 -15.25
N ASP A 60 0.47 15.21 -14.10
CA ASP A 60 -0.29 16.23 -13.37
C ASP A 60 -0.41 17.53 -14.15
N VAL A 61 0.64 17.96 -14.85
CA VAL A 61 0.59 19.12 -15.77
C VAL A 61 -0.37 18.85 -16.94
N ILE A 62 -0.30 17.66 -17.54
CA ILE A 62 -1.20 17.26 -18.64
C ILE A 62 -2.65 17.28 -18.15
N ILE A 63 -2.94 16.67 -17.00
CA ILE A 63 -4.28 16.68 -16.38
C ILE A 63 -4.76 18.11 -16.15
N SER A 64 -3.91 18.98 -15.62
CA SER A 64 -4.28 20.35 -15.33
C SER A 64 -4.61 21.16 -16.61
N ILE A 65 -3.90 20.91 -17.73
CA ILE A 65 -4.19 21.51 -19.02
C ILE A 65 -5.56 21.02 -19.53
N ILE A 66 -5.80 19.70 -19.54
CA ILE A 66 -7.06 19.10 -19.98
C ILE A 66 -8.24 19.69 -19.18
N LEU A 67 -8.14 19.74 -17.85
CA LEU A 67 -9.19 20.29 -16.99
C LEU A 67 -9.45 21.78 -17.22
N LYS A 68 -8.42 22.55 -17.58
CA LYS A 68 -8.58 23.96 -17.96
C LYS A 68 -9.36 24.10 -19.28
N GLU A 69 -8.96 23.34 -20.30
CA GLU A 69 -9.62 23.36 -21.61
C GLU A 69 -11.10 22.94 -21.51
N GLU A 70 -11.40 22.01 -20.60
CA GLU A 70 -12.77 21.55 -20.33
C GLU A 70 -13.56 22.48 -19.37
N ASN A 71 -12.99 23.60 -18.92
CA ASN A 71 -13.59 24.50 -17.91
C ASN A 71 -13.98 23.80 -16.59
N LYS A 72 -13.26 22.75 -16.23
CA LYS A 72 -13.46 21.98 -14.99
C LYS A 72 -12.50 22.39 -13.87
N ALA A 73 -11.44 23.13 -14.16
CA ALA A 73 -10.49 23.61 -13.18
C ALA A 73 -10.90 24.99 -12.63
N PHE A 74 -11.27 25.06 -11.37
CA PHE A 74 -11.56 26.33 -10.70
C PHE A 74 -10.30 27.22 -10.56
N LYS A 75 -9.15 26.60 -10.15
CA LYS A 75 -7.87 27.26 -9.98
C LYS A 75 -6.76 26.26 -10.21
N VAL A 76 -5.70 26.67 -10.87
CA VAL A 76 -4.45 25.89 -11.00
C VAL A 76 -3.30 26.80 -10.59
N GLU A 77 -2.52 26.34 -9.63
CA GLU A 77 -1.31 27.03 -9.14
C GLU A 77 -0.19 26.04 -8.89
N THR A 78 1.03 26.50 -9.02
CA THR A 78 2.20 25.72 -8.67
C THR A 78 2.42 25.83 -7.17
N TYR A 79 2.55 24.67 -6.50
CA TYR A 79 2.88 24.57 -5.10
C TYR A 79 4.17 23.77 -4.91
N GLU A 80 5.17 24.42 -4.38
CA GLU A 80 6.45 23.77 -4.08
C GLU A 80 6.45 23.19 -2.67
N HIS A 81 6.72 21.90 -2.56
CA HIS A 81 6.80 21.19 -1.29
C HIS A 81 7.81 20.06 -1.36
N THR A 82 8.31 19.62 -0.21
CA THR A 82 9.16 18.43 -0.12
C THR A 82 8.34 17.19 -0.42
N TYR A 83 8.89 16.28 -1.24
CA TYR A 83 8.27 15.00 -1.55
C TYR A 83 9.17 13.84 -1.10
N PRO A 84 8.63 12.82 -0.42
CA PRO A 84 9.45 11.72 0.07
C PRO A 84 9.98 10.85 -1.07
N HIS A 85 11.27 10.51 -1.01
CA HIS A 85 11.95 9.64 -1.94
C HIS A 85 12.48 8.38 -1.26
N CYS A 86 12.58 7.29 -2.00
CA CYS A 86 13.18 6.06 -1.53
C CYS A 86 14.70 6.26 -1.37
N TRP A 87 15.21 6.10 -0.15
CA TRP A 87 16.63 6.29 0.16
C TRP A 87 17.61 5.37 -0.59
N ARG A 88 17.13 4.31 -1.24
CA ARG A 88 17.96 3.39 -2.03
C ARG A 88 18.00 3.70 -3.51
N THR A 89 16.89 4.16 -4.06
CA THR A 89 16.73 4.34 -5.52
C THR A 89 16.54 5.80 -5.90
N ASP A 90 16.42 6.67 -4.92
CA ASP A 90 16.09 8.10 -5.08
C ASP A 90 14.81 8.36 -5.89
N LYS A 91 13.96 7.34 -6.03
CA LYS A 91 12.67 7.47 -6.72
C LYS A 91 11.59 7.98 -5.78
N PRO A 92 10.63 8.79 -6.27
CA PRO A 92 9.52 9.25 -5.47
C PRO A 92 8.69 8.08 -4.93
N ILE A 93 8.20 8.22 -3.69
CA ILE A 93 7.39 7.20 -3.02
C ILE A 93 5.92 7.47 -3.29
N LEU A 94 5.17 6.42 -3.65
CA LEU A 94 3.72 6.48 -3.75
C LEU A 94 3.09 5.84 -2.50
N TYR A 95 2.19 6.58 -1.84
CA TYR A 95 1.31 6.01 -0.82
C TYR A 95 0.22 5.20 -1.52
N TYR A 96 0.30 3.90 -1.40
CA TYR A 96 -0.61 2.96 -2.05
C TYR A 96 -1.22 2.02 -1.01
N PRO A 97 -2.54 1.79 -1.01
CA PRO A 97 -3.16 0.84 -0.10
C PRO A 97 -2.70 -0.58 -0.43
N LEU A 98 -2.20 -1.29 0.58
CA LEU A 98 -1.77 -2.68 0.48
C LEU A 98 -2.53 -3.53 1.48
N ASP A 99 -2.96 -4.70 1.04
CA ASP A 99 -3.51 -5.70 1.94
C ASP A 99 -2.48 -6.05 3.01
N SER A 100 -2.90 -5.98 4.25
CA SER A 100 -2.02 -6.13 5.39
C SER A 100 -2.69 -6.93 6.50
N TRP A 101 -1.88 -7.66 7.27
CA TRP A 101 -2.34 -8.37 8.45
C TRP A 101 -2.27 -7.48 9.67
N PHE A 102 -3.39 -7.41 10.41
CA PHE A 102 -3.51 -6.62 11.62
C PHE A 102 -3.90 -7.50 12.80
N ILE A 103 -3.34 -7.23 13.97
CA ILE A 103 -3.92 -7.67 15.24
C ILE A 103 -4.92 -6.61 15.66
N LYS A 104 -6.17 -7.01 15.89
CA LYS A 104 -7.26 -6.10 16.33
C LYS A 104 -7.07 -5.75 17.81
N THR A 105 -6.02 -4.99 18.12
CA THR A 105 -5.70 -4.54 19.47
C THR A 105 -6.77 -3.61 20.04
N THR A 106 -7.49 -2.89 19.18
CA THR A 106 -8.62 -2.03 19.57
C THR A 106 -9.76 -2.79 20.26
N ALA A 107 -9.88 -4.10 20.01
CA ALA A 107 -10.89 -4.95 20.69
C ALA A 107 -10.66 -5.07 22.22
N LEU A 108 -9.42 -4.82 22.68
CA LEU A 108 -9.05 -4.90 24.10
C LEU A 108 -8.72 -3.53 24.70
N LYS A 109 -8.88 -2.46 23.94
CA LYS A 109 -8.50 -1.09 24.30
C LYS A 109 -9.06 -0.66 25.64
N ASP A 110 -10.38 -0.74 25.79
CA ASP A 110 -11.07 -0.26 27.01
C ASP A 110 -10.60 -1.04 28.24
N ARG A 111 -10.44 -2.35 28.07
CA ARG A 111 -9.94 -3.21 29.16
C ARG A 111 -8.50 -2.88 29.54
N MET A 112 -7.63 -2.56 28.56
CA MET A 112 -6.25 -2.15 28.84
C MET A 112 -6.19 -0.79 29.53
N VAL A 113 -7.04 0.15 29.16
CA VAL A 113 -7.18 1.46 29.84
C VAL A 113 -7.60 1.28 31.30
N GLU A 114 -8.60 0.42 31.56
CA GLU A 114 -9.03 0.09 32.95
C GLU A 114 -7.88 -0.52 33.75
N LEU A 115 -7.21 -1.53 33.20
CA LEU A 115 -6.10 -2.19 33.88
C LEU A 115 -4.93 -1.25 34.14
N ASN A 116 -4.64 -0.31 33.23
CA ASN A 116 -3.60 0.69 33.43
C ASN A 116 -3.86 1.54 34.70
N LYS A 117 -5.11 1.85 35.01
CA LYS A 117 -5.48 2.59 36.22
C LYS A 117 -5.24 1.85 37.53
N THR A 118 -5.13 0.50 37.48
CA THR A 118 -4.87 -0.32 38.66
C THR A 118 -3.38 -0.46 38.97
N ILE A 119 -2.49 -0.02 38.09
CA ILE A 119 -1.04 -0.13 38.25
C ILE A 119 -0.53 1.04 39.10
N ASN A 120 0.28 0.73 40.13
CA ASN A 120 0.96 1.74 40.92
C ASN A 120 2.21 2.25 40.19
N TRP A 121 2.01 3.18 39.26
CA TRP A 121 3.09 3.76 38.47
C TRP A 121 4.01 4.65 39.30
N LYS A 122 5.31 4.55 39.08
CA LYS A 122 6.32 5.43 39.68
C LYS A 122 7.29 5.94 38.61
N PRO A 123 7.21 7.20 38.20
CA PRO A 123 6.24 8.21 38.65
C PRO A 123 4.83 7.95 38.09
N GLU A 124 3.82 8.44 38.79
CA GLU A 124 2.39 8.32 38.42
C GLU A 124 2.11 8.88 37.02
N SER A 125 2.82 9.93 36.62
CA SER A 125 2.73 10.58 35.31
C SER A 125 3.05 9.63 34.14
N THR A 126 3.70 8.50 34.35
CA THR A 126 3.91 7.48 33.31
C THR A 126 2.59 6.84 32.89
N GLY A 127 1.76 6.46 33.88
CA GLY A 127 0.48 5.81 33.62
C GLY A 127 -0.62 6.75 33.15
N THR A 128 -0.66 7.97 33.70
CA THR A 128 -1.68 8.98 33.34
C THR A 128 -1.27 9.85 32.15
N GLY A 129 0.02 9.94 31.86
CA GLY A 129 0.56 10.74 30.76
C GLY A 129 0.81 9.90 29.50
N ARG A 130 2.09 9.71 29.13
CA ARG A 130 2.47 9.16 27.83
C ARG A 130 1.88 7.77 27.57
N PHE A 131 1.93 6.84 28.52
CA PHE A 131 1.43 5.49 28.32
C PHE A 131 -0.10 5.44 28.32
N GLY A 132 -0.78 6.16 29.24
CA GLY A 132 -2.22 6.28 29.26
C GLY A 132 -2.77 6.86 27.96
N ASN A 133 -2.21 7.98 27.50
CA ASN A 133 -2.57 8.61 26.23
C ASN A 133 -2.34 7.67 25.04
N TRP A 134 -1.27 6.87 25.05
CA TRP A 134 -1.02 5.87 24.01
C TRP A 134 -2.09 4.77 24.00
N LEU A 135 -2.52 4.27 25.17
CA LEU A 135 -3.60 3.29 25.28
C LEU A 135 -4.93 3.87 24.80
N GLU A 136 -5.26 5.10 25.19
CA GLU A 136 -6.49 5.79 24.78
C GLU A 136 -6.58 6.04 23.27
N ASN A 137 -5.43 6.20 22.61
CA ASN A 137 -5.33 6.38 21.16
C ASN A 137 -4.84 5.13 20.44
N LEU A 138 -5.00 3.95 21.06
CA LEU A 138 -4.57 2.69 20.49
C LEU A 138 -5.26 2.41 19.15
N VAL A 139 -4.47 2.03 18.16
CA VAL A 139 -4.90 1.57 16.83
C VAL A 139 -4.51 0.11 16.63
N ASP A 140 -5.12 -0.56 15.67
CA ASP A 140 -4.78 -1.95 15.35
C ASP A 140 -3.33 -2.09 14.91
N TRP A 141 -2.69 -3.16 15.33
CA TRP A 141 -1.26 -3.38 15.12
C TRP A 141 -1.00 -4.05 13.76
N ASN A 142 -0.43 -3.30 12.83
CA ASN A 142 0.01 -3.83 11.54
C ASN A 142 1.27 -4.70 11.70
N LEU A 143 1.13 -6.00 11.40
CA LEU A 143 2.22 -6.97 11.41
C LEU A 143 2.89 -7.16 10.07
N SER A 144 2.24 -6.78 8.97
CA SER A 144 2.74 -7.02 7.62
C SER A 144 4.01 -6.25 7.34
N ARG A 145 4.94 -6.95 6.69
CA ARG A 145 6.15 -6.36 6.13
C ARG A 145 6.38 -6.99 4.77
N SER A 146 6.44 -6.18 3.72
CA SER A 146 6.70 -6.63 2.34
C SER A 146 8.18 -6.61 1.97
N ARG A 147 9.06 -6.50 2.95
CA ARG A 147 10.51 -6.47 2.76
C ARG A 147 11.08 -7.87 2.75
N TYR A 148 12.05 -8.10 1.84
CA TYR A 148 12.94 -9.25 1.97
C TYR A 148 13.64 -9.24 3.34
N TRP A 149 13.93 -10.42 3.89
CA TRP A 149 14.52 -10.59 5.23
C TRP A 149 13.55 -10.30 6.38
N GLY A 150 12.27 -10.27 6.10
CA GLY A 150 11.24 -10.27 7.14
C GLY A 150 10.90 -11.69 7.59
N THR A 151 10.44 -11.85 8.83
CA THR A 151 9.87 -13.12 9.28
C THR A 151 8.51 -13.28 8.61
N PRO A 152 8.26 -14.37 7.85
CA PRO A 152 6.95 -14.64 7.28
C PRO A 152 5.93 -14.93 8.38
N LEU A 153 4.71 -14.48 8.19
CA LEU A 153 3.59 -14.87 9.05
C LEU A 153 3.19 -16.31 8.71
N PRO A 154 3.02 -17.19 9.70
CA PRO A 154 2.68 -18.60 9.47
C PRO A 154 1.19 -18.78 9.13
N ILE A 155 0.70 -18.00 8.18
CA ILE A 155 -0.69 -17.98 7.73
C ILE A 155 -0.77 -18.59 6.34
N TRP A 156 -1.55 -19.64 6.21
CA TRP A 156 -1.80 -20.34 4.97
C TRP A 156 -3.21 -20.03 4.50
N ARG A 157 -3.35 -19.66 3.24
CA ARG A 157 -4.63 -19.28 2.63
C ARG A 157 -4.82 -19.99 1.31
N THR A 158 -6.03 -20.48 1.04
CA THR A 158 -6.39 -21.01 -0.27
C THR A 158 -6.38 -19.91 -1.33
N LYS A 159 -6.19 -20.28 -2.61
CA LYS A 159 -6.13 -19.30 -3.71
C LYS A 159 -7.41 -18.48 -3.86
N ASP A 160 -8.55 -19.06 -3.51
CA ASP A 160 -9.86 -18.39 -3.52
C ASP A 160 -10.14 -17.59 -2.26
N GLY A 161 -9.23 -17.62 -1.28
CA GLY A 161 -9.31 -16.85 -0.04
C GLY A 161 -10.39 -17.30 0.96
N LYS A 162 -11.03 -18.46 0.71
CA LYS A 162 -12.16 -18.93 1.55
C LYS A 162 -11.71 -19.60 2.84
N GLU A 163 -10.55 -20.21 2.83
CA GLU A 163 -10.01 -20.93 3.98
C GLU A 163 -8.65 -20.34 4.36
N GLU A 164 -8.47 -20.15 5.66
CA GLU A 164 -7.23 -19.65 6.24
C GLU A 164 -6.91 -20.41 7.51
N ILE A 165 -5.61 -20.68 7.72
CA ILE A 165 -5.13 -21.30 8.94
C ILE A 165 -3.82 -20.63 9.37
N CYS A 166 -3.73 -20.31 10.66
CA CYS A 166 -2.48 -19.84 11.27
C CYS A 166 -1.80 -21.01 11.98
N ILE A 167 -0.60 -21.36 11.56
CA ILE A 167 0.18 -22.46 12.11
C ILE A 167 0.96 -21.97 13.34
N GLY A 168 0.64 -22.50 14.52
CA GLY A 168 1.23 -22.07 15.79
C GLY A 168 2.48 -22.85 16.24
N SER A 169 2.75 -24.02 15.62
CA SER A 169 3.91 -24.86 15.98
C SER A 169 4.28 -25.84 14.86
N MET A 170 5.49 -26.42 14.94
CA MET A 170 5.91 -27.47 14.02
C MET A 170 5.04 -28.72 14.10
N GLU A 171 4.56 -29.05 15.29
CA GLU A 171 3.64 -30.16 15.48
C GLU A 171 2.30 -29.90 14.82
N HIS A 172 1.77 -28.70 14.97
CA HIS A 172 0.54 -28.26 14.26
C HIS A 172 0.72 -28.38 12.74
N LEU A 173 1.83 -27.88 12.19
CA LEU A 173 2.13 -28.00 10.76
C LEU A 173 2.17 -29.48 10.30
N LYS A 174 2.86 -30.36 11.02
CA LYS A 174 2.91 -31.80 10.70
C LYS A 174 1.52 -32.44 10.68
N ASN A 175 0.68 -32.09 11.65
CA ASN A 175 -0.69 -32.61 11.73
C ASN A 175 -1.54 -32.16 10.56
N GLU A 176 -1.44 -30.89 10.14
CA GLU A 176 -2.19 -30.36 9.00
C GLU A 176 -1.70 -30.97 7.67
N VAL A 177 -0.39 -31.16 7.50
CA VAL A 177 0.18 -31.87 6.34
C VAL A 177 -0.35 -33.30 6.28
N ALA A 178 -0.34 -34.05 7.40
CA ALA A 178 -0.86 -35.42 7.44
C ALA A 178 -2.38 -35.50 7.16
N LYS A 179 -3.15 -34.49 7.53
CA LYS A 179 -4.57 -34.38 7.17
C LYS A 179 -4.74 -34.18 5.66
N ALA A 180 -3.94 -33.31 5.05
CA ALA A 180 -3.97 -33.03 3.63
C ALA A 180 -3.61 -34.29 2.81
N GLU A 181 -2.59 -35.03 3.23
CA GLU A 181 -2.19 -36.30 2.60
C GLU A 181 -3.31 -37.35 2.65
N LYS A 182 -3.97 -37.50 3.82
CA LYS A 182 -5.12 -38.43 3.96
C LYS A 182 -6.31 -38.00 3.09
N ALA A 183 -6.46 -36.71 2.81
CA ALA A 183 -7.49 -36.20 1.91
C ALA A 183 -7.10 -36.31 0.43
N GLY A 184 -5.96 -36.97 0.09
CA GLY A 184 -5.51 -37.19 -1.27
C GLY A 184 -4.88 -35.97 -1.96
N ILE A 185 -4.57 -34.92 -1.20
CA ILE A 185 -3.84 -33.77 -1.72
C ILE A 185 -2.36 -34.12 -1.74
N GLN A 186 -1.88 -34.58 -2.91
CA GLN A 186 -0.46 -34.86 -3.10
C GLN A 186 0.33 -33.56 -3.22
N ASN A 187 1.16 -33.29 -2.21
CA ASN A 187 2.09 -32.16 -2.21
C ASN A 187 3.43 -32.60 -2.81
N SER A 188 3.53 -32.66 -4.14
CA SER A 188 4.69 -33.21 -4.84
C SER A 188 5.93 -32.30 -4.84
N LYS A 189 5.97 -31.19 -4.09
CA LYS A 189 7.05 -30.20 -4.20
C LYS A 189 7.54 -29.54 -2.91
N PHE A 190 7.12 -29.96 -1.72
CA PHE A 190 7.66 -29.43 -0.48
C PHE A 190 8.39 -30.52 0.32
N GLU A 191 9.70 -30.66 0.09
CA GLU A 191 10.59 -31.26 1.07
C GLU A 191 10.87 -30.20 2.14
N ILE A 192 10.40 -30.44 3.35
CA ILE A 192 10.85 -29.65 4.52
C ILE A 192 12.27 -30.11 4.80
N GLN A 193 13.25 -29.37 4.33
CA GLN A 193 14.65 -29.58 4.72
C GLN A 193 14.79 -29.21 6.22
N ASN A 194 15.27 -30.17 7.02
CA ASN A 194 15.57 -30.01 8.44
C ASN A 194 16.74 -29.07 8.68
#